data_7d04ea7a5c8ebed67f4e0b8cbcf3a844
#
_entry.id   7d04ea7a5c8ebed67f4e0b8cbcf3a844
#
_cell.length_a   1.000
_cell.length_b   1.000
_cell.length_c   1.000
_cell.angle_alpha   90.00
_cell.angle_beta   90.00
_cell.angle_gamma   90.00
#
_symmetry.space_group_name_H-M   'P 1'
#
loop_
_entity.id
_entity.type
_entity.pdbx_description
1 polymer ?
#
loop_
_entity_poly.entity_id
_entity_poly.type
_entity_poly.pdbx_seq_one_letter_code
_entity_poly.pdbx_strand_id
1 'polypeptide(L)'
;ELLGEYEHAARYVSEVECNWKTFAGNYSECDHCHANHQDWITDIELAEPELEVNDYHWILHYTHDEDVEDEMRIHDEHEAKFYYFWPNFTGN
;
A
#
# COMPACT_ATOMS: atom_id res chain seq x y z
N GLU A 1 -0.79 -16.33 -5.71
CA GLU A 1 -0.54 -15.66 -7.00
C GLU A 1 0.91 -15.84 -7.41
N LEU A 2 1.12 -16.16 -8.66
CA LEU A 2 2.46 -16.35 -9.22
C LEU A 2 2.90 -15.03 -9.87
N LEU A 3 3.89 -14.36 -9.31
CA LEU A 3 4.48 -13.12 -9.86
C LEU A 3 4.88 -13.26 -11.35
N GLY A 4 5.14 -14.48 -11.81
CA GLY A 4 5.44 -14.78 -13.22
C GLY A 4 4.27 -14.62 -14.18
N GLU A 5 3.05 -14.45 -13.69
CA GLU A 5 1.86 -14.21 -14.52
C GLU A 5 1.64 -12.72 -14.83
N TYR A 6 2.35 -11.83 -14.12
CA TYR A 6 2.29 -10.39 -14.34
C TYR A 6 3.20 -9.94 -15.47
N GLU A 7 2.71 -9.06 -16.32
CA GLU A 7 3.46 -8.42 -17.37
C GLU A 7 3.88 -7.00 -16.98
N HIS A 8 5.11 -6.61 -17.36
CA HIS A 8 5.58 -5.25 -17.12
C HIS A 8 4.78 -4.26 -17.98
N ALA A 9 3.99 -3.39 -17.32
CA ALA A 9 3.16 -2.41 -18.00
C ALA A 9 3.88 -1.09 -18.28
N ALA A 10 4.50 -0.50 -17.26
CA ALA A 10 5.16 0.80 -17.37
C ALA A 10 6.23 0.98 -16.29
N ARG A 11 7.15 1.91 -16.53
CA ARG A 11 8.16 2.34 -15.56
C ARG A 11 8.21 3.85 -15.47
N TYR A 12 8.13 4.36 -14.24
CA TYR A 12 8.30 5.78 -13.94
C TYR A 12 9.53 5.97 -13.05
N VAL A 13 10.29 7.01 -13.31
CA VAL A 13 11.46 7.38 -12.52
C VAL A 13 11.33 8.83 -12.10
N SER A 14 11.53 9.10 -10.81
CA SER A 14 11.58 10.45 -10.26
C SER A 14 12.71 10.57 -9.26
N GLU A 15 13.29 11.77 -9.17
CA GLU A 15 14.29 12.10 -8.16
C GLU A 15 13.63 12.97 -7.09
N VAL A 16 13.83 12.59 -5.83
CA VAL A 16 13.26 13.31 -4.68
C VAL A 16 14.37 13.68 -3.72
N GLU A 17 14.47 14.97 -3.40
CA GLU A 17 15.48 15.50 -2.46
C GLU A 17 15.11 15.16 -1.00
N CYS A 18 15.20 13.90 -0.63
CA CYS A 18 14.98 13.46 0.74
C CYS A 18 15.86 12.27 1.14
N ASN A 19 15.99 12.07 2.45
CA ASN A 19 16.58 10.84 2.96
C ASN A 19 15.65 9.66 2.69
N TRP A 20 16.20 8.52 2.31
CA TRP A 20 15.42 7.30 2.03
C TRP A 20 14.53 6.86 3.21
N LYS A 21 14.94 7.13 4.45
CA LYS A 21 14.14 6.84 5.66
C LYS A 21 12.87 7.67 5.73
N THR A 22 12.87 8.89 5.18
CA THR A 22 11.67 9.73 5.07
C THR A 22 10.64 9.08 4.15
N PHE A 23 11.09 8.55 3.01
CA PHE A 23 10.24 7.80 2.10
C PHE A 23 9.69 6.52 2.77
N ALA A 24 10.56 5.74 3.40
CA ALA A 24 10.17 4.51 4.10
C ALA A 24 9.14 4.78 5.21
N GLY A 25 9.33 5.85 5.99
CA GLY A 25 8.39 6.26 7.03
C GLY A 25 7.03 6.65 6.46
N ASN A 26 7.00 7.44 5.40
CA ASN A 26 5.76 7.84 4.72
C ASN A 26 5.02 6.63 4.10
N TYR A 27 5.75 5.71 3.49
CA TYR A 27 5.16 4.49 2.92
C TYR A 27 4.56 3.55 3.98
N SER A 28 5.10 3.56 5.18
CA SER A 28 4.73 2.64 6.27
C SER A 28 3.62 3.17 7.18
N GLU A 29 3.00 4.29 6.84
CA GLU A 29 1.89 4.88 7.59
C GLU A 29 0.80 5.39 6.64
N CYS A 30 -0.38 5.67 7.15
CA CYS A 30 -1.48 6.18 6.35
C CYS A 30 -2.15 7.43 6.95
N ASP A 31 -1.50 8.13 7.86
CA ASP A 31 -2.02 9.39 8.44
C ASP A 31 -2.25 10.45 7.37
N HIS A 32 -1.43 10.44 6.29
CA HIS A 32 -1.56 11.32 5.14
C HIS A 32 -2.65 10.89 4.14
N CYS A 33 -3.19 9.68 4.24
CA CYS A 33 -4.11 9.12 3.24
C CYS A 33 -5.40 9.92 3.11
N HIS A 34 -5.96 10.40 4.21
CA HIS A 34 -7.18 11.23 4.20
C HIS A 34 -7.02 12.53 3.41
N ALA A 35 -5.81 13.06 3.33
CA ALA A 35 -5.53 14.29 2.59
C ALA A 35 -5.14 14.03 1.13
N ASN A 36 -4.39 12.98 0.87
CA ASN A 36 -3.70 12.78 -0.42
C ASN A 36 -4.25 11.62 -1.26
N HIS A 37 -4.92 10.64 -0.64
CA HIS A 37 -5.38 9.42 -1.30
C HIS A 37 -6.88 9.18 -1.07
N GLN A 38 -7.71 10.15 -1.40
CA GLN A 38 -9.16 10.09 -1.13
C GLN A 38 -9.85 8.94 -1.86
N ASP A 39 -9.42 8.63 -3.07
CA ASP A 39 -9.99 7.51 -3.84
C ASP A 39 -9.72 6.18 -3.14
N TRP A 40 -8.57 6.06 -2.50
CA TRP A 40 -8.19 4.85 -1.79
C TRP A 40 -8.94 4.68 -0.46
N ILE A 41 -9.14 5.77 0.29
CA ILE A 41 -9.88 5.71 1.58
C ILE A 41 -11.37 5.47 1.42
N THR A 42 -11.94 5.69 0.25
CA THR A 42 -13.35 5.35 -0.03
C THR A 42 -13.54 3.84 -0.19
N ASP A 43 -12.48 3.12 -0.47
CA ASP A 43 -12.50 1.71 -0.83
C ASP A 43 -12.02 0.79 0.30
N ILE A 44 -11.18 1.31 1.19
CA ILE A 44 -10.57 0.55 2.27
C ILE A 44 -10.89 1.19 3.61
N GLU A 45 -11.34 0.38 4.55
CA GLU A 45 -11.46 0.81 5.94
C GLU A 45 -10.05 1.11 6.49
N LEU A 46 -9.81 2.38 6.82
CA LEU A 46 -8.56 2.82 7.46
C LEU A 46 -8.58 2.57 8.98
N ALA A 47 -9.06 1.40 9.40
CA ALA A 47 -8.76 0.89 10.72
C ALA A 47 -7.25 0.66 10.86
N GLU A 48 -6.76 0.48 12.06
CA GLU A 48 -5.35 0.13 12.26
C GLU A 48 -5.01 -1.11 11.43
N PRO A 49 -4.04 -1.02 10.50
CA PRO A 49 -3.65 -2.17 9.70
C PRO A 49 -3.03 -3.25 10.59
N GLU A 50 -3.21 -4.49 10.22
CA GLU A 50 -2.46 -5.57 10.82
C GLU A 50 -1.01 -5.52 10.32
N LEU A 51 -0.05 -5.40 11.24
CA LEU A 51 1.36 -5.30 10.94
C LEU A 51 2.07 -6.64 11.19
N GLU A 52 2.59 -7.22 10.13
CA GLU A 52 3.52 -8.35 10.19
C GLU A 52 4.96 -7.85 10.06
N VAL A 53 5.83 -8.17 11.03
CA VAL A 53 7.24 -7.74 11.06
C VAL A 53 8.16 -8.94 11.06
N ASN A 54 9.13 -8.92 10.16
CA ASN A 54 10.24 -9.88 10.05
C ASN A 54 11.59 -9.14 10.06
N ASP A 55 12.70 -9.87 10.05
CA ASP A 55 14.05 -9.32 10.18
C ASP A 55 14.40 -8.29 9.08
N TYR A 56 13.90 -8.50 7.86
CA TYR A 56 14.27 -7.69 6.68
C TYR A 56 13.08 -7.09 5.93
N HIS A 57 11.86 -7.35 6.38
CA HIS A 57 10.66 -6.80 5.77
C HIS A 57 9.52 -6.67 6.77
N TRP A 58 8.55 -5.86 6.41
CA TRP A 58 7.23 -5.84 7.04
C TRP A 58 6.13 -5.77 6.01
N ILE A 59 4.95 -6.19 6.42
CA ILE A 59 3.74 -6.19 5.61
C ILE A 59 2.63 -5.49 6.40
N LEU A 60 2.00 -4.52 5.78
CA LEU A 60 0.78 -3.90 6.28
C LEU A 60 -0.41 -4.51 5.56
N HIS A 61 -1.34 -5.07 6.30
CA HIS A 61 -2.58 -5.63 5.80
C HIS A 61 -3.74 -4.68 6.09
N TYR A 62 -4.40 -4.23 5.06
CA TYR A 62 -5.64 -3.46 5.15
C TYR A 62 -6.81 -4.30 4.67
N THR A 63 -7.94 -4.20 5.36
CA THR A 63 -9.19 -4.85 4.96
C THR A 63 -10.15 -3.84 4.34
N HIS A 64 -10.96 -4.29 3.40
CA HIS A 64 -12.05 -3.47 2.87
C HIS A 64 -13.16 -3.30 3.90
N ASP A 65 -13.81 -2.14 3.87
CA ASP A 65 -15.06 -1.93 4.54
C ASP A 65 -16.14 -2.80 3.88
N GLU A 66 -16.78 -3.69 4.64
CA GLU A 66 -17.84 -4.57 4.15
C GLU A 66 -19.10 -3.79 3.75
N ASP A 67 -19.28 -2.59 4.29
CA ASP A 67 -20.44 -1.73 4.03
C ASP A 67 -20.31 -0.90 2.74
N VAL A 68 -19.16 -0.91 2.06
CA VAL A 68 -18.97 -0.21 0.77
C VAL A 68 -19.67 -1.00 -0.33
N GLU A 69 -20.60 -0.35 -1.04
CA GLU A 69 -21.29 -0.94 -2.20
C GLU A 69 -20.29 -1.35 -3.28
N ASP A 70 -20.44 -2.56 -3.86
CA ASP A 70 -19.53 -3.11 -4.86
C ASP A 70 -19.31 -2.18 -6.07
N GLU A 71 -20.32 -1.36 -6.43
CA GLU A 71 -20.23 -0.39 -7.52
C GLU A 71 -19.27 0.79 -7.24
N MET A 72 -18.94 1.03 -5.97
CA MET A 72 -18.02 2.10 -5.53
C MET A 72 -16.59 1.58 -5.31
N ARG A 73 -16.37 0.27 -5.41
CA ARG A 73 -15.06 -0.34 -5.22
C ARG A 73 -14.17 -0.11 -6.44
N ILE A 74 -12.98 0.40 -6.19
CA ILE A 74 -11.94 0.59 -7.21
C ILE A 74 -11.14 -0.70 -7.42
N HIS A 75 -11.08 -1.55 -6.38
CA HIS A 75 -10.34 -2.80 -6.38
C HIS A 75 -11.27 -4.00 -6.15
N ASP A 76 -11.10 -5.06 -6.93
CA ASP A 76 -11.87 -6.31 -6.82
C ASP A 76 -11.44 -7.19 -5.64
N GLU A 77 -10.30 -6.89 -5.01
CA GLU A 77 -9.75 -7.68 -3.91
C GLU A 77 -10.22 -7.14 -2.56
N HIS A 78 -10.56 -8.05 -1.65
CA HIS A 78 -11.03 -7.71 -0.28
C HIS A 78 -9.91 -7.27 0.66
N GLU A 79 -8.66 -7.35 0.23
CA GLU A 79 -7.48 -7.02 1.04
C GLU A 79 -6.47 -6.24 0.23
N ALA A 80 -5.89 -5.21 0.83
CA ALA A 80 -4.73 -4.53 0.30
C ALA A 80 -3.50 -4.83 1.18
N LYS A 81 -2.40 -5.16 0.54
CA LYS A 81 -1.14 -5.48 1.22
C LYS A 81 -0.04 -4.57 0.72
N PHE A 82 0.64 -3.93 1.68
CA PHE A 82 1.79 -3.09 1.41
C PHE A 82 3.03 -3.74 1.99
N TYR A 83 4.02 -3.93 1.14
CA TYR A 83 5.27 -4.62 1.47
C TYR A 83 6.41 -3.62 1.53
N TYR A 84 7.23 -3.75 2.54
CA TYR A 84 8.50 -3.07 2.62
C TYR A 84 9.62 -4.09 2.86
N PHE A 85 10.63 -4.04 2.00
CA PHE A 85 11.83 -4.86 2.13
C PHE A 85 13.04 -3.96 2.36
N TRP A 86 13.77 -4.25 3.40
CA TRP A 86 15.02 -3.56 3.70
C TRP A 86 16.01 -3.65 2.53
N PRO A 87 16.72 -2.58 2.16
CA PRO A 87 16.67 -1.23 2.77
C PRO A 87 15.64 -0.29 2.16
N ASN A 88 15.15 -0.49 0.93
CA ASN A 88 14.39 0.52 0.19
C ASN A 88 13.53 -0.05 -0.96
N PHE A 89 13.09 -1.29 -0.87
CA PHE A 89 12.15 -1.86 -1.82
C PHE A 89 10.73 -1.87 -1.24
N THR A 90 9.77 -1.39 -2.01
CA THR A 90 8.35 -1.38 -1.65
C THR A 90 7.51 -2.01 -2.74
N GLY A 91 6.34 -2.52 -2.36
CA GLY A 91 5.36 -3.10 -3.29
C GLY A 91 3.96 -3.15 -2.68
N ASN A 92 2.98 -3.16 -3.50
CA ASN A 92 1.57 -3.32 -3.17
C ASN A 92 0.84 -4.07 -4.29
#